data_7ae307648204b740e0669058383e11a6
#
_entry.id   7ae307648204b740e0669058383e11a6
#
_cell.length_a   1.000
_cell.length_b   1.000
_cell.length_c   1.000
_cell.angle_alpha   90.00
_cell.angle_beta   90.00
_cell.angle_gamma   90.00
#
_symmetry.space_group_name_H-M   'P 1'
#
loop_
_entity.id
_entity.type
_entity.pdbx_description
1 polymer ?
#
loop_
_entity_poly.entity_id
_entity_poly.type
_entity_poly.pdbx_seq_one_letter_code
_entity_poly.pdbx_strand_id
1 'polypeptide(L)'
;TMENIDDRDMVLYYQVDYILTEVPSDAAYFHAQFNRTNPLPMKTDYVLVNGIKGRGQYVGTYIAWGVHNNGWWGEGEIKFFMDGDTQYPTICGTGTEDYFCGSYDFDTRSKNAAGVEEVNYTEFSTAYAGFHQVIKGDGHYDVSQRFGMYRWHITDPIRFEKDLRVTIQALGWRSGGRYLPL
;
A
#
# COMPACT_ATOMS: atom_id res chain seq x y z
N THR A 1 -21.46 9.31 0.86
CA THR A 1 -22.27 8.59 -0.14
C THR A 1 -21.44 7.50 -0.80
N MET A 2 -22.08 6.42 -1.16
CA MET A 2 -21.51 5.35 -1.96
C MET A 2 -22.42 5.13 -3.16
N GLU A 3 -21.81 4.99 -4.33
CA GLU A 3 -22.51 4.83 -5.59
C GLU A 3 -21.96 3.61 -6.31
N ASN A 4 -22.82 2.74 -6.77
CA ASN A 4 -22.45 1.66 -7.66
C ASN A 4 -22.37 2.19 -9.10
N ILE A 5 -21.17 2.16 -9.67
CA ILE A 5 -20.91 2.60 -11.06
C ILE A 5 -20.82 1.44 -12.06
N ASP A 6 -21.03 0.21 -11.60
CA ASP A 6 -21.16 -1.00 -12.46
C ASP A 6 -22.62 -1.19 -12.83
N ASP A 7 -22.90 -1.82 -13.95
CA ASP A 7 -24.25 -2.18 -14.42
C ASP A 7 -24.77 -3.48 -13.78
N ARG A 8 -23.97 -4.14 -12.94
CA ARG A 8 -24.37 -5.29 -12.13
C ARG A 8 -24.67 -4.87 -10.70
N ASP A 9 -25.59 -5.58 -10.07
CA ASP A 9 -25.94 -5.34 -8.67
C ASP A 9 -24.71 -5.53 -7.74
N MET A 10 -24.57 -4.63 -6.76
CA MET A 10 -23.57 -4.70 -5.72
C MET A 10 -24.26 -4.86 -4.36
N VAL A 11 -23.76 -5.76 -3.53
CA VAL A 11 -24.14 -5.86 -2.12
C VAL A 11 -23.07 -5.19 -1.27
N LEU A 12 -23.47 -4.26 -0.43
CA LEU A 12 -22.58 -3.53 0.49
C LEU A 12 -23.02 -3.81 1.92
N TYR A 13 -22.09 -4.30 2.73
CA TYR A 13 -22.19 -4.34 4.19
C TYR A 13 -21.28 -3.28 4.77
N TYR A 14 -21.81 -2.46 5.67
CA TYR A 14 -21.01 -1.44 6.34
C TYR A 14 -21.48 -1.24 7.79
N GLN A 15 -20.54 -0.75 8.59
CA GLN A 15 -20.80 -0.28 9.95
C GLN A 15 -20.10 1.05 10.13
N VAL A 16 -20.78 1.99 10.78
CA VAL A 16 -20.21 3.30 11.15
C VAL A 16 -20.50 3.53 12.62
N ASP A 17 -19.45 3.57 13.41
CA ASP A 17 -19.54 3.92 14.83
C ASP A 17 -19.23 5.40 15.00
N TYR A 18 -20.05 6.09 15.80
CA TYR A 18 -19.86 7.51 16.07
C TYR A 18 -20.33 7.87 17.47
N ILE A 19 -19.86 8.99 17.97
CA ILE A 19 -20.31 9.61 19.20
C ILE A 19 -20.85 11.01 18.93
N LEU A 20 -21.85 11.41 19.71
CA LEU A 20 -22.30 12.79 19.74
C LEU A 20 -21.56 13.52 20.85
N THR A 21 -20.75 14.50 20.47
CA THR A 21 -19.92 15.28 21.40
C THR A 21 -19.70 16.68 20.86
N GLU A 22 -19.25 17.58 21.71
CA GLU A 22 -18.74 18.86 21.25
C GLU A 22 -17.46 18.64 20.44
N VAL A 23 -17.39 19.22 19.26
CA VAL A 23 -16.24 19.11 18.38
C VAL A 23 -15.22 20.18 18.76
N PRO A 24 -13.97 19.81 19.07
CA PRO A 24 -12.91 20.78 19.35
C PRO A 24 -12.71 21.76 18.17
N SER A 25 -12.38 23.01 18.46
CA SER A 25 -12.23 24.04 17.44
C SER A 25 -11.05 23.79 16.45
N ASP A 26 -10.13 22.91 16.83
CA ASP A 26 -8.98 22.48 16.04
C ASP A 26 -9.18 21.10 15.38
N ALA A 27 -10.38 20.55 15.42
CA ALA A 27 -10.67 19.28 14.77
C ALA A 27 -10.47 19.38 13.26
N ALA A 28 -9.76 18.41 12.71
CA ALA A 28 -9.54 18.30 11.28
C ALA A 28 -10.64 17.46 10.61
N TYR A 29 -10.87 17.71 9.33
CA TYR A 29 -11.73 16.88 8.50
C TYR A 29 -10.97 15.68 7.94
N PHE A 30 -11.65 14.55 7.83
CA PHE A 30 -11.13 13.39 7.13
C PHE A 30 -11.25 13.61 5.61
N HIS A 31 -10.14 13.38 4.91
CA HIS A 31 -10.06 13.40 3.45
C HIS A 31 -9.51 12.09 2.94
N ALA A 32 -10.02 11.63 1.82
CA ALA A 32 -9.50 10.46 1.10
C ALA A 32 -9.27 10.82 -0.37
N GLN A 33 -8.21 10.30 -0.94
CA GLN A 33 -7.92 10.40 -2.38
C GLN A 33 -7.86 9.00 -2.97
N PHE A 34 -8.34 8.86 -4.19
CA PHE A 34 -8.18 7.66 -5.00
C PHE A 34 -7.34 7.98 -6.23
N ASN A 35 -6.28 7.22 -6.43
CA ASN A 35 -5.46 7.30 -7.63
C ASN A 35 -5.35 5.91 -8.26
N ARG A 36 -5.25 5.84 -9.58
CA ARG A 36 -5.04 4.59 -10.30
C ARG A 36 -4.11 4.82 -11.48
N THR A 37 -3.09 3.97 -11.59
CA THR A 37 -2.21 3.91 -12.76
C THR A 37 -2.00 2.44 -13.11
N ASN A 38 -2.24 2.07 -14.35
CA ASN A 38 -2.06 0.70 -14.82
C ASN A 38 -1.88 0.69 -16.35
N PRO A 39 -0.72 0.28 -16.86
CA PRO A 39 0.50 0.01 -16.11
C PRO A 39 1.15 1.29 -15.57
N LEU A 40 1.92 1.16 -14.49
CA LEU A 40 2.79 2.26 -14.04
C LEU A 40 3.95 2.41 -15.03
N PRO A 41 4.27 3.62 -15.53
CA PRO A 41 5.42 3.82 -16.40
C PRO A 41 6.73 3.44 -15.71
N MET A 42 7.66 2.88 -16.50
CA MET A 42 8.96 2.45 -15.99
C MET A 42 9.70 3.59 -15.29
N LYS A 43 10.36 3.29 -14.17
CA LYS A 43 11.17 4.23 -13.37
C LYS A 43 10.39 5.45 -12.88
N THR A 44 9.09 5.31 -12.73
CA THR A 44 8.21 6.35 -12.20
C THR A 44 7.68 5.89 -10.85
N ASP A 45 7.82 6.73 -9.83
CA ASP A 45 7.19 6.47 -8.54
C ASP A 45 5.66 6.62 -8.68
N TYR A 46 4.93 5.70 -8.09
CA TYR A 46 3.48 5.82 -8.01
C TYR A 46 3.08 6.87 -6.97
N VAL A 47 2.20 7.77 -7.36
CA VAL A 47 1.73 8.85 -6.49
C VAL A 47 0.53 8.35 -5.68
N LEU A 48 0.70 8.23 -4.37
CA LEU A 48 -0.37 7.89 -3.44
C LEU A 48 -1.18 9.14 -3.08
N VAL A 49 -0.49 10.22 -2.71
CA VAL A 49 -1.09 11.51 -2.35
C VAL A 49 -0.26 12.64 -2.94
N ASN A 50 -0.92 13.64 -3.49
CA ASN A 50 -0.25 14.85 -3.97
C ASN A 50 -1.14 16.09 -3.81
N GLY A 51 -0.49 17.25 -3.75
CA GLY A 51 -1.15 18.55 -3.75
C GLY A 51 -1.82 18.93 -2.43
N ILE A 52 -1.54 18.21 -1.35
CA ILE A 52 -2.05 18.57 -0.03
C ILE A 52 -1.34 19.85 0.45
N LYS A 53 -2.13 20.79 0.91
CA LYS A 53 -1.66 22.06 1.49
C LYS A 53 -2.33 22.30 2.84
N GLY A 54 -1.55 22.90 3.77
CA GLY A 54 -1.99 23.15 5.13
C GLY A 54 -1.47 22.10 6.10
N ARG A 55 -1.84 22.24 7.36
CA ARG A 55 -1.47 21.33 8.44
C ARG A 55 -2.39 20.11 8.49
N GLY A 56 -1.82 18.97 8.74
CA GLY A 56 -2.61 17.74 8.85
C GLY A 56 -1.80 16.54 9.34
N GLN A 57 -2.43 15.39 9.20
CA GLN A 57 -1.76 14.12 9.44
C GLN A 57 -2.19 13.08 8.40
N TYR A 58 -1.22 12.34 7.92
CA TYR A 58 -1.47 11.20 7.06
C TYR A 58 -1.83 9.99 7.93
N VAL A 59 -2.99 9.42 7.68
CA VAL A 59 -3.55 8.35 8.54
C VAL A 59 -3.59 6.99 7.87
N GLY A 60 -3.18 6.88 6.62
CA GLY A 60 -3.02 5.55 6.03
C GLY A 60 -3.13 5.45 4.52
N THR A 61 -2.85 4.25 4.06
CA THR A 61 -2.90 3.82 2.65
C THR A 61 -3.57 2.46 2.55
N TYR A 62 -4.47 2.32 1.59
CA TYR A 62 -4.82 1.05 0.97
C TYR A 62 -4.28 1.03 -0.45
N ILE A 63 -3.66 -0.06 -0.87
CA ILE A 63 -3.16 -0.22 -2.22
C ILE A 63 -3.55 -1.57 -2.82
N ALA A 64 -4.02 -1.53 -4.07
CA ALA A 64 -4.16 -2.70 -4.92
C ALA A 64 -2.93 -2.76 -5.84
N TRP A 65 -2.05 -3.73 -5.60
CA TRP A 65 -0.76 -3.85 -6.26
C TRP A 65 -0.80 -4.96 -7.30
N GLY A 66 -0.57 -4.63 -8.55
CA GLY A 66 -0.52 -5.60 -9.64
C GLY A 66 0.91 -5.78 -10.16
N VAL A 67 1.35 -7.03 -10.28
CA VAL A 67 2.70 -7.39 -10.73
C VAL A 67 2.65 -7.92 -12.16
N HIS A 68 3.38 -7.27 -13.06
CA HIS A 68 3.44 -7.64 -14.48
C HIS A 68 4.70 -8.43 -14.85
N ASN A 69 5.62 -8.60 -13.91
CA ASN A 69 6.87 -9.32 -14.09
C ASN A 69 7.01 -10.46 -13.08
N ASN A 70 7.88 -11.41 -13.37
CA ASN A 70 8.25 -12.45 -12.41
C ASN A 70 9.33 -11.95 -11.44
N GLY A 71 9.50 -12.63 -10.33
CA GLY A 71 10.46 -12.35 -9.27
C GLY A 71 9.86 -11.57 -8.11
N TRP A 72 10.71 -11.28 -7.13
CA TRP A 72 10.31 -10.52 -5.94
C TRP A 72 9.96 -9.07 -6.31
N TRP A 73 8.89 -8.54 -5.76
CA TRP A 73 8.24 -7.28 -6.17
C TRP A 73 8.21 -6.19 -5.08
N GLY A 74 8.70 -6.47 -3.89
CA GLY A 74 8.42 -5.66 -2.71
C GLY A 74 9.51 -4.67 -2.30
N GLU A 75 10.50 -4.34 -3.15
CA GLU A 75 11.66 -3.49 -2.79
C GLU A 75 11.40 -1.97 -2.88
N GLY A 76 10.22 -1.56 -3.28
CA GLY A 76 9.94 -0.15 -3.54
C GLY A 76 9.75 0.68 -2.27
N GLU A 77 10.51 1.75 -2.13
CA GLU A 77 10.43 2.67 -1.00
C GLU A 77 9.18 3.54 -1.03
N ILE A 78 8.46 3.64 0.09
CA ILE A 78 7.49 4.71 0.28
C ILE A 78 8.21 5.97 0.77
N LYS A 79 7.80 7.12 0.24
CA LYS A 79 8.45 8.42 0.50
C LYS A 79 7.42 9.47 0.90
N PHE A 80 7.68 10.16 2.00
CA PHE A 80 6.85 11.26 2.47
C PHE A 80 7.63 12.56 2.34
N PHE A 81 7.21 13.38 1.39
CA PHE A 81 7.71 14.73 1.18
C PHE A 81 6.80 15.69 1.93
N MET A 82 7.35 16.38 2.91
CA MET A 82 6.59 17.21 3.84
C MET A 82 7.23 18.59 3.98
N ASP A 83 6.40 19.60 4.24
CA ASP A 83 6.79 20.91 4.73
C ASP A 83 7.79 21.68 3.84
N GLY A 84 7.64 21.48 2.52
CA GLY A 84 8.48 22.13 1.52
C GLY A 84 9.57 21.23 0.93
N ASP A 85 9.60 19.94 1.27
CA ASP A 85 10.49 18.97 0.65
C ASP A 85 10.28 18.91 -0.87
N THR A 86 11.37 18.95 -1.62
CA THR A 86 11.34 18.90 -3.08
C THR A 86 12.12 17.72 -3.64
N GLN A 87 13.37 17.59 -3.26
CA GLN A 87 14.29 16.59 -3.78
C GLN A 87 14.37 15.34 -2.91
N TYR A 88 14.46 15.54 -1.59
CA TYR A 88 14.57 14.44 -0.63
C TYR A 88 13.34 14.41 0.28
N PRO A 89 12.81 13.23 0.58
CA PRO A 89 11.69 13.12 1.51
C PRO A 89 12.16 13.22 2.95
N THR A 90 11.33 13.76 3.82
CA THR A 90 11.56 13.72 5.28
C THR A 90 11.52 12.28 5.82
N ILE A 91 10.65 11.43 5.27
CA ILE A 91 10.58 10.01 5.61
C ILE A 91 10.76 9.21 4.35
N CYS A 92 11.69 8.25 4.39
CA CYS A 92 11.93 7.27 3.33
C CYS A 92 11.87 5.87 3.93
N GLY A 93 11.05 5.01 3.36
CA GLY A 93 10.98 3.59 3.72
C GLY A 93 12.11 2.78 3.10
N THR A 94 12.13 1.49 3.37
CA THR A 94 13.13 0.54 2.85
C THR A 94 12.56 -0.35 1.77
N GLY A 95 11.31 -0.81 1.90
CA GLY A 95 10.62 -1.62 0.92
C GLY A 95 9.11 -1.51 1.03
N THR A 96 8.40 -1.92 0.00
CA THR A 96 6.94 -1.99 0.00
C THR A 96 6.46 -2.97 1.05
N GLU A 97 7.11 -4.13 1.15
CA GLU A 97 6.81 -5.16 2.13
C GLU A 97 7.03 -4.67 3.55
N ASP A 98 8.11 -3.93 3.80
CA ASP A 98 8.44 -3.37 5.11
C ASP A 98 7.34 -2.39 5.56
N TYR A 99 6.91 -1.54 4.66
CA TYR A 99 5.85 -0.59 4.96
C TYR A 99 4.54 -1.27 5.34
N PHE A 100 4.19 -2.37 4.68
CA PHE A 100 2.98 -3.13 4.95
C PHE A 100 3.16 -4.27 5.94
N CYS A 101 4.24 -4.24 6.76
CA CYS A 101 4.54 -5.21 7.83
C CYS A 101 4.83 -6.63 7.34
N GLY A 102 5.48 -6.75 6.19
CA GLY A 102 5.81 -8.02 5.55
C GLY A 102 7.30 -8.22 5.28
N SER A 103 8.19 -7.74 6.16
CA SER A 103 9.67 -7.82 6.03
C SER A 103 10.23 -9.25 5.91
N TYR A 104 9.38 -10.24 5.91
CA TYR A 104 9.68 -11.66 5.64
C TYR A 104 9.17 -12.09 4.26
N ASP A 105 9.05 -11.14 3.29
CA ASP A 105 8.56 -11.31 1.92
C ASP A 105 7.08 -11.76 1.85
N PHE A 106 6.32 -11.63 2.93
CA PHE A 106 4.99 -12.21 3.13
C PHE A 106 4.95 -13.73 2.95
N ASP A 107 6.10 -14.41 3.05
CA ASP A 107 6.26 -15.81 2.72
C ASP A 107 6.13 -16.73 3.95
N THR A 108 5.61 -17.92 3.69
CA THR A 108 5.79 -19.07 4.55
C THR A 108 6.43 -20.20 3.75
N ARG A 109 7.50 -20.79 4.29
CA ARG A 109 8.21 -21.92 3.69
C ARG A 109 7.88 -23.20 4.44
N SER A 110 7.48 -24.21 3.73
CA SER A 110 7.16 -25.54 4.26
C SER A 110 7.71 -26.63 3.35
N LYS A 111 7.73 -27.86 3.84
CA LYS A 111 8.04 -29.03 3.00
C LYS A 111 6.78 -29.85 2.84
N ASN A 112 6.47 -30.23 1.62
CA ASN A 112 5.37 -31.16 1.35
C ASN A 112 5.72 -32.60 1.76
N ALA A 113 4.78 -33.52 1.61
CA ALA A 113 4.96 -34.93 1.99
C ALA A 113 6.09 -35.63 1.25
N ALA A 114 6.53 -35.13 0.10
CA ALA A 114 7.66 -35.62 -0.67
C ALA A 114 9.01 -34.96 -0.27
N GLY A 115 9.00 -34.05 0.74
CA GLY A 115 10.18 -33.33 1.19
C GLY A 115 10.59 -32.15 0.31
N VAL A 116 9.77 -31.78 -0.67
CA VAL A 116 10.02 -30.65 -1.56
C VAL A 116 9.60 -29.37 -0.87
N GLU A 117 10.44 -28.33 -0.94
CA GLU A 117 10.12 -27.01 -0.39
C GLU A 117 8.98 -26.36 -1.17
N GLU A 118 8.00 -25.89 -0.44
CA GLU A 118 6.89 -25.08 -0.94
C GLU A 118 6.93 -23.71 -0.29
N VAL A 119 6.81 -22.68 -1.13
CA VAL A 119 6.76 -21.27 -0.70
C VAL A 119 5.40 -20.72 -1.03
N ASN A 120 4.74 -20.14 -0.04
CA ASN A 120 3.41 -19.57 -0.20
C ASN A 120 3.33 -18.21 0.48
N TYR A 121 2.51 -17.32 -0.07
CA TYR A 121 2.15 -16.08 0.61
C TYR A 121 1.29 -16.38 1.84
N THR A 122 1.50 -15.59 2.88
CA THR A 122 0.71 -15.64 4.11
C THR A 122 -0.14 -14.38 4.22
N GLU A 123 -1.43 -14.52 3.98
CA GLU A 123 -2.40 -13.45 4.19
C GLU A 123 -2.57 -13.15 5.68
N PHE A 124 -2.69 -11.87 6.01
CA PHE A 124 -3.03 -11.45 7.36
C PHE A 124 -3.87 -10.16 7.36
N SER A 125 -4.64 -9.98 8.42
CA SER A 125 -5.43 -8.78 8.67
C SER A 125 -5.36 -8.43 10.14
N THR A 126 -4.95 -7.21 10.43
CA THR A 126 -4.96 -6.63 11.78
C THR A 126 -5.70 -5.29 11.78
N ALA A 127 -5.86 -4.68 12.94
CA ALA A 127 -6.50 -3.37 13.04
C ALA A 127 -5.76 -2.26 12.28
N TYR A 128 -4.44 -2.38 12.08
CA TYR A 128 -3.61 -1.29 11.55
C TYR A 128 -2.81 -1.64 10.31
N ALA A 129 -2.63 -2.90 9.99
CA ALA A 129 -1.93 -3.35 8.79
C ALA A 129 -2.49 -4.67 8.29
N GLY A 130 -2.39 -4.91 6.99
CA GLY A 130 -2.78 -6.17 6.39
C GLY A 130 -2.25 -6.37 5.00
N PHE A 131 -2.00 -7.63 4.72
CA PHE A 131 -1.81 -8.22 3.41
C PHE A 131 -2.97 -9.20 3.23
N HIS A 132 -4.14 -8.66 2.95
CA HIS A 132 -5.41 -9.34 3.18
C HIS A 132 -5.96 -10.05 1.94
N GLN A 133 -5.34 -9.84 0.79
CA GLN A 133 -5.78 -10.47 -0.45
C GLN A 133 -4.59 -10.81 -1.33
N VAL A 134 -4.52 -12.06 -1.72
CA VAL A 134 -3.53 -12.58 -2.65
C VAL A 134 -4.22 -13.26 -3.82
N ILE A 135 -4.02 -12.72 -5.02
CA ILE A 135 -4.46 -13.34 -6.27
C ILE A 135 -3.19 -13.74 -7.01
N LYS A 136 -2.85 -15.01 -6.92
CA LYS A 136 -1.56 -15.51 -7.40
C LYS A 136 -1.40 -15.50 -8.92
N GLY A 137 -2.48 -15.62 -9.67
CA GLY A 137 -2.38 -15.77 -11.11
C GLY A 137 -1.62 -17.05 -11.48
N ASP A 138 -0.37 -16.91 -11.88
CA ASP A 138 0.45 -18.01 -12.43
C ASP A 138 1.35 -18.71 -11.40
N GLY A 139 1.40 -18.26 -10.14
CA GLY A 139 2.21 -18.90 -9.11
C GLY A 139 2.82 -17.96 -8.09
N HIS A 140 3.88 -18.42 -7.39
CA HIS A 140 4.62 -17.59 -6.44
C HIS A 140 5.76 -16.88 -7.15
N TYR A 141 5.86 -15.55 -6.98
CA TYR A 141 6.80 -14.67 -7.69
C TYR A 141 6.70 -14.75 -9.24
N ASP A 142 5.52 -15.07 -9.73
CA ASP A 142 5.23 -15.10 -11.17
C ASP A 142 4.44 -13.87 -11.62
N VAL A 143 4.21 -13.78 -12.93
CA VAL A 143 3.44 -12.68 -13.51
C VAL A 143 1.97 -12.73 -13.11
N SER A 144 1.26 -11.62 -13.36
CA SER A 144 -0.19 -11.52 -13.13
C SER A 144 -0.66 -11.67 -11.70
N GLN A 145 0.24 -11.56 -10.73
CA GLN A 145 -0.11 -11.54 -9.31
C GLN A 145 -0.70 -10.20 -8.91
N ARG A 146 -1.65 -10.23 -7.99
CA ARG A 146 -2.29 -9.02 -7.45
C ARG A 146 -2.48 -9.16 -5.96
N PHE A 147 -2.26 -8.04 -5.26
CA PHE A 147 -2.26 -7.99 -3.81
C PHE A 147 -3.09 -6.82 -3.31
N GLY A 148 -3.83 -7.04 -2.23
CA GLY A 148 -4.46 -6.00 -1.45
C GLY A 148 -3.69 -5.80 -0.15
N MET A 149 -3.20 -4.58 0.07
CA MET A 149 -2.41 -4.24 1.26
C MET A 149 -2.93 -2.94 1.87
N TYR A 150 -2.86 -2.83 3.21
CA TYR A 150 -3.17 -1.59 3.89
C TYR A 150 -2.29 -1.36 5.10
N ARG A 151 -2.09 -0.09 5.42
CA ARG A 151 -1.54 0.37 6.69
C ARG A 151 -2.25 1.63 7.15
N TRP A 152 -2.66 1.64 8.42
CA TRP A 152 -3.32 2.76 9.07
C TRP A 152 -2.45 3.32 10.19
N HIS A 153 -2.06 4.58 10.05
CA HIS A 153 -1.25 5.33 11.01
C HIS A 153 -2.14 5.99 12.09
N ILE A 154 -2.96 5.21 12.77
CA ILE A 154 -3.87 5.73 13.79
C ILE A 154 -3.12 6.01 15.10
N THR A 155 -2.22 5.09 15.48
CA THR A 155 -1.43 5.20 16.69
C THR A 155 -0.10 5.95 16.49
N ASP A 156 0.35 6.05 15.24
CA ASP A 156 1.62 6.66 14.82
C ASP A 156 1.41 7.63 13.63
N PRO A 157 0.53 8.65 13.75
CA PRO A 157 0.20 9.51 12.62
C PRO A 157 1.42 10.30 12.12
N ILE A 158 1.56 10.37 10.79
CA ILE A 158 2.61 11.15 10.13
C ILE A 158 2.10 12.58 9.98
N ARG A 159 2.65 13.51 10.77
CA ARG A 159 2.21 14.90 10.85
C ARG A 159 3.00 15.80 9.94
N PHE A 160 2.32 16.76 9.34
CA PHE A 160 2.91 17.81 8.50
C PHE A 160 2.26 19.17 8.81
N GLU A 161 3.01 20.25 8.60
CA GLU A 161 2.58 21.62 8.95
C GLU A 161 2.19 22.47 7.72
N LYS A 162 2.72 22.16 6.54
CA LYS A 162 2.55 23.01 5.36
C LYS A 162 2.02 22.28 4.14
N ASP A 163 2.57 21.12 3.85
CA ASP A 163 2.19 20.34 2.69
C ASP A 163 2.63 18.87 2.81
N LEU A 164 2.00 18.04 1.97
CA LEU A 164 2.32 16.63 1.89
C LEU A 164 2.20 16.13 0.45
N ARG A 165 3.20 15.34 0.05
CA ARG A 165 3.19 14.45 -1.10
C ARG A 165 3.71 13.08 -0.67
N VAL A 166 3.02 12.01 -1.06
CA VAL A 166 3.43 10.63 -0.76
C VAL A 166 3.55 9.85 -2.06
N THR A 167 4.67 9.19 -2.24
CA THR A 167 4.93 8.32 -3.38
C THR A 167 5.44 6.96 -2.92
N ILE A 168 5.33 5.95 -3.78
CA ILE A 168 5.93 4.64 -3.57
C ILE A 168 6.57 4.16 -4.87
N GLN A 169 7.76 3.59 -4.78
CA GLN A 169 8.44 3.00 -5.93
C GLN A 169 7.84 1.63 -6.26
N ALA A 170 7.86 1.29 -7.54
CA ALA A 170 7.55 -0.04 -8.01
C ALA A 170 8.86 -0.75 -8.39
N LEU A 171 9.48 -1.40 -7.42
CA LEU A 171 10.76 -2.08 -7.55
C LEU A 171 10.69 -3.52 -7.07
N GLY A 172 11.55 -4.36 -7.64
CA GLY A 172 11.66 -5.75 -7.25
C GLY A 172 12.93 -6.39 -7.81
N TRP A 173 13.06 -7.70 -7.60
CA TRP A 173 14.20 -8.50 -8.04
C TRP A 173 13.79 -9.52 -9.09
N ARG A 174 14.59 -9.63 -10.16
CA ARG A 174 14.54 -10.77 -11.10
C ARG A 174 15.58 -11.81 -10.78
N SER A 175 15.40 -13.02 -11.30
CA SER A 175 16.49 -13.96 -11.49
C SER A 175 17.62 -13.29 -12.28
N GLY A 176 18.77 -13.00 -11.62
CA GLY A 176 19.87 -12.24 -12.21
C GLY A 176 20.12 -10.86 -11.58
N GLY A 177 19.38 -10.48 -10.53
CA GLY A 177 19.75 -9.40 -9.61
C GLY A 177 19.53 -8.00 -10.13
N ARG A 178 18.43 -7.69 -10.80
CA ARG A 178 18.11 -6.33 -11.17
C ARG A 178 16.64 -5.98 -11.11
N TYR A 179 16.45 -4.69 -10.81
CA TYR A 179 15.17 -4.00 -10.80
C TYR A 179 14.33 -4.27 -12.01
N LEU A 180 13.08 -4.51 -11.75
CA LEU A 180 12.05 -4.43 -12.74
C LEU A 180 10.94 -3.53 -12.26
N PRO A 181 10.51 -2.63 -13.10
CA PRO A 181 9.23 -1.98 -12.88
C PRO A 181 8.15 -3.06 -12.89
N LEU A 182 7.31 -2.99 -11.93
CA LEU A 182 6.12 -3.81 -11.78
C LEU A 182 5.05 -3.40 -12.77
#